data_48d1952fc9695494d7be8401871b9612
#
_entry.id   48d1952fc9695494d7be8401871b9612
#
_cell.length_a   1.000
_cell.length_b   1.000
_cell.length_c   1.000
_cell.angle_alpha   90.00
_cell.angle_beta   90.00
_cell.angle_gamma   90.00
#
_symmetry.space_group_name_H-M   'P 1'
#
loop_
_entity.id
_entity.type
_entity.pdbx_description
1 polymer ?
#
loop_
_entity_poly.entity_id
_entity_poly.type
_entity_poly.pdbx_seq_one_letter_code
_entity_poly.pdbx_strand_id
1 'polypeptide(L)'
;MPADMISKLLEKAVVPLDVAPHAKTGGLRTSVFRNPNMEKLQKGYLFPEISIKHEAHMKKYPDAKVISLGIGDTTEPIPSVITTAMAEYALALSTPEGYQGYGPEQGQKSLRKAIAEEMYPNMGIKESEVFISDGAQCDIARLQMLFGSGVTIAVQDPTFPLPYAVSFCLIHSAIDRNVQGYVDNGVIMGQTGHADESGKYAGIAYMRCAPENSFFPDLSSAPRTDVIFFCSPNNPTGHVASRAQLRELVDFARRNGSIIVFDAAYAWYVSDDKKPRSIYEVPGAREVAIEISSFSKFAGFTGVRLGWAVVPDELRYADGSAVARDFDRVVCTCFNGASSVAQAGGLACVASEEGRDAVRRVVAVYKENARVLVDTFAALGKEVYGGADSPYVWVRFPGRKSWDVFAEILEKTHVITVPGSGFGPGGEGFIRVSAFNSRDRVTEAANRLKKFLA
;
A
#
# COMPACT_ATOMS: atom_id res chain seq x y z
N MET A 1 18.02 20.68 21.11
CA MET A 1 17.07 20.92 22.22
C MET A 1 17.08 19.72 23.14
N PRO A 2 17.02 19.92 24.50
CA PRO A 2 16.96 18.78 25.42
C PRO A 2 15.67 17.97 25.22
N ALA A 3 15.76 16.64 25.31
CA ALA A 3 14.65 15.71 25.14
C ALA A 3 13.43 16.02 26.05
N ASP A 4 13.65 16.61 27.21
CA ASP A 4 12.61 17.04 28.15
C ASP A 4 11.68 18.15 27.62
N MET A 5 12.13 18.95 26.67
CA MET A 5 11.30 20.02 26.09
C MET A 5 10.36 19.49 25.01
N ILE A 6 10.78 18.45 24.31
CA ILE A 6 9.96 17.74 23.31
C ILE A 6 8.86 16.94 24.01
N SER A 7 9.16 16.27 25.12
CA SER A 7 8.17 15.54 25.93
C SER A 7 7.08 16.47 26.46
N LYS A 8 7.42 17.65 26.96
CA LYS A 8 6.45 18.65 27.45
C LYS A 8 5.61 19.30 26.35
N LEU A 9 6.10 19.35 25.11
CA LEU A 9 5.32 19.84 23.97
C LEU A 9 4.31 18.78 23.49
N LEU A 10 4.69 17.50 23.58
CA LEU A 10 3.79 16.40 23.22
C LEU A 10 2.68 16.18 24.26
N GLU A 11 2.95 16.40 25.54
CA GLU A 11 1.92 16.34 26.60
C GLU A 11 0.87 17.46 26.49
N LYS A 12 1.23 18.62 25.94
CA LYS A 12 0.29 19.74 25.73
C LYS A 12 -0.55 19.62 24.45
N ALA A 13 -0.20 18.72 23.55
CA ALA A 13 -0.93 18.54 22.27
C ALA A 13 -2.15 17.63 22.37
N VAL A 14 -2.36 16.95 23.51
CA VAL A 14 -3.57 16.16 23.75
C VAL A 14 -4.62 17.06 24.43
N VAL A 15 -5.30 17.88 23.65
CA VAL A 15 -6.56 18.50 24.08
C VAL A 15 -7.64 17.44 23.94
N PRO A 16 -8.31 17.01 25.02
CA PRO A 16 -9.49 16.16 24.87
C PRO A 16 -10.54 16.96 24.10
N LEU A 17 -10.90 16.51 22.92
CA LEU A 17 -12.10 16.98 22.24
C LEU A 17 -13.28 16.48 23.08
N ASP A 18 -13.87 17.37 23.83
CA ASP A 18 -15.14 17.16 24.51
C ASP A 18 -16.22 17.00 23.41
N VAL A 19 -16.46 15.75 23.00
CA VAL A 19 -17.53 15.42 22.08
C VAL A 19 -18.80 15.32 22.92
N ALA A 20 -19.55 16.43 22.95
CA ALA A 20 -20.90 16.45 23.53
C ALA A 20 -21.73 15.29 22.96
N PRO A 21 -22.57 14.62 23.78
CA PRO A 21 -23.43 13.54 23.33
C PRO A 21 -24.36 14.05 22.22
N HIS A 22 -24.42 13.31 21.11
CA HIS A 22 -25.26 13.64 19.96
C HIS A 22 -26.71 13.86 20.41
N ALA A 23 -27.10 15.11 20.53
CA ALA A 23 -28.50 15.49 20.59
C ALA A 23 -29.17 14.97 19.31
N LYS A 24 -30.41 14.46 19.44
CA LYS A 24 -31.29 14.10 18.32
C LYS A 24 -31.49 15.36 17.48
N THR A 25 -30.66 15.54 16.46
CA THR A 25 -30.67 16.74 15.62
C THR A 25 -31.72 16.56 14.54
N GLY A 26 -32.91 17.14 14.77
CA GLY A 26 -33.73 17.66 13.70
C GLY A 26 -33.02 18.88 13.08
N GLY A 27 -31.77 18.74 12.63
CA GLY A 27 -31.00 19.84 12.08
C GLY A 27 -31.40 20.20 10.66
N LEU A 28 -31.14 21.44 10.28
CA LEU A 28 -31.33 21.94 8.92
C LEU A 28 -30.61 21.03 7.94
N ARG A 29 -31.31 20.48 6.96
CA ARG A 29 -30.72 19.71 5.86
C ARG A 29 -30.35 20.65 4.73
N THR A 30 -29.15 20.47 4.16
CA THR A 30 -28.78 21.17 2.94
C THR A 30 -29.53 20.61 1.74
N SER A 31 -29.60 21.38 0.63
CA SER A 31 -30.14 20.91 -0.65
C SER A 31 -29.11 20.18 -1.51
N VAL A 32 -27.89 19.99 -1.00
CA VAL A 32 -26.82 19.29 -1.73
C VAL A 32 -27.04 17.78 -1.62
N PHE A 33 -27.12 17.11 -2.76
CA PHE A 33 -27.21 15.66 -2.82
C PHE A 33 -25.84 15.01 -2.59
N ARG A 34 -25.86 13.86 -1.91
CA ARG A 34 -24.68 13.02 -1.73
C ARG A 34 -24.20 12.49 -3.08
N ASN A 35 -22.86 12.35 -3.27
CA ASN A 35 -22.33 11.60 -4.39
C ASN A 35 -22.91 10.17 -4.37
N PRO A 36 -23.67 9.75 -5.42
CA PRO A 36 -24.35 8.45 -5.41
C PRO A 36 -23.37 7.26 -5.38
N ASN A 37 -22.16 7.45 -5.83
CA ASN A 37 -21.15 6.38 -5.79
C ASN A 37 -20.75 6.00 -4.36
N MET A 38 -20.86 6.94 -3.41
CA MET A 38 -20.61 6.64 -1.99
C MET A 38 -21.59 5.62 -1.39
N GLU A 39 -22.76 5.45 -2.00
CA GLU A 39 -23.75 4.45 -1.57
C GLU A 39 -23.41 3.04 -2.03
N LYS A 40 -22.61 2.92 -3.11
CA LYS A 40 -22.12 1.65 -3.63
C LYS A 40 -21.05 1.02 -2.74
N LEU A 41 -20.31 1.87 -1.97
CA LEU A 41 -19.28 1.36 -1.05
C LEU A 41 -19.91 0.41 -0.04
N GLN A 42 -19.37 -0.80 0.05
CA GLN A 42 -19.87 -1.81 0.97
C GLN A 42 -19.67 -1.35 2.42
N LYS A 43 -20.70 -1.63 3.24
CA LYS A 43 -20.64 -1.38 4.68
C LYS A 43 -19.80 -2.49 5.32
N GLY A 44 -18.73 -2.12 6.00
CA GLY A 44 -17.83 -3.04 6.66
C GLY A 44 -16.45 -3.06 5.99
N TYR A 45 -15.46 -2.78 6.78
CA TYR A 45 -14.08 -2.66 6.35
C TYR A 45 -13.25 -3.67 7.12
N LEU A 46 -12.36 -4.39 6.43
CA LEU A 46 -11.53 -5.46 7.01
C LEU A 46 -10.89 -5.07 8.35
N PHE A 47 -10.23 -3.93 8.41
CA PHE A 47 -9.50 -3.51 9.61
C PHE A 47 -10.41 -3.04 10.77
N PRO A 48 -11.52 -2.31 10.58
CA PRO A 48 -12.50 -2.09 11.63
C PRO A 48 -13.07 -3.38 12.22
N GLU A 49 -13.33 -4.41 11.41
CA GLU A 49 -13.81 -5.69 11.94
C GLU A 49 -12.75 -6.42 12.77
N ILE A 50 -11.49 -6.39 12.32
CA ILE A 50 -10.36 -6.87 13.12
C ILE A 50 -10.28 -6.10 14.45
N SER A 51 -10.48 -4.77 14.43
CA SER A 51 -10.47 -3.94 15.64
C SER A 51 -11.59 -4.32 16.61
N ILE A 52 -12.81 -4.49 16.11
CA ILE A 52 -13.96 -4.93 16.93
C ILE A 52 -13.66 -6.30 17.58
N LYS A 53 -13.12 -7.25 16.82
CA LYS A 53 -12.73 -8.56 17.34
C LYS A 53 -11.59 -8.47 18.36
N HIS A 54 -10.61 -7.59 18.13
CA HIS A 54 -9.54 -7.30 19.07
C HIS A 54 -10.08 -6.69 20.39
N GLU A 55 -10.96 -5.69 20.31
CA GLU A 55 -11.58 -5.09 21.50
C GLU A 55 -12.41 -6.12 22.29
N ALA A 56 -13.18 -6.96 21.61
CA ALA A 56 -13.93 -8.04 22.24
C ALA A 56 -13.00 -9.03 22.93
N HIS A 57 -11.87 -9.37 22.28
CA HIS A 57 -10.83 -10.22 22.83
C HIS A 57 -10.19 -9.62 24.09
N MET A 58 -9.84 -8.33 24.07
CA MET A 58 -9.28 -7.64 25.23
C MET A 58 -10.28 -7.51 26.39
N LYS A 59 -11.58 -7.37 26.11
CA LYS A 59 -12.62 -7.45 27.17
C LYS A 59 -12.67 -8.84 27.82
N LYS A 60 -12.49 -9.91 27.04
CA LYS A 60 -12.48 -11.28 27.53
C LYS A 60 -11.17 -11.65 28.26
N TYR A 61 -10.06 -11.10 27.82
CA TYR A 61 -8.72 -11.35 28.32
C TYR A 61 -7.96 -10.04 28.61
N PRO A 62 -8.31 -9.32 29.71
CA PRO A 62 -7.77 -7.99 29.97
C PRO A 62 -6.25 -7.93 30.11
N ASP A 63 -5.64 -9.02 30.60
CA ASP A 63 -4.19 -9.13 30.82
C ASP A 63 -3.43 -9.71 29.61
N ALA A 64 -4.12 -10.03 28.52
CA ALA A 64 -3.50 -10.63 27.36
C ALA A 64 -2.55 -9.65 26.67
N LYS A 65 -1.29 -10.07 26.50
CA LYS A 65 -0.32 -9.34 25.67
C LYS A 65 -0.53 -9.70 24.21
N VAL A 66 -1.40 -8.97 23.53
CA VAL A 66 -1.70 -9.18 22.11
C VAL A 66 -0.52 -8.71 21.25
N ILE A 67 -0.14 -9.53 20.28
CA ILE A 67 0.88 -9.20 19.26
C ILE A 67 0.18 -9.08 17.91
N SER A 68 0.25 -7.88 17.29
CA SER A 68 -0.31 -7.70 15.97
C SER A 68 0.72 -8.01 14.89
N LEU A 69 0.43 -9.02 14.08
CA LEU A 69 1.11 -9.33 12.82
C LEU A 69 0.16 -9.11 11.63
N GLY A 70 -0.87 -8.29 11.82
CA GLY A 70 -1.86 -7.97 10.79
C GLY A 70 -1.60 -6.66 10.06
N ILE A 71 -0.90 -5.73 10.70
CA ILE A 71 -0.76 -4.35 10.20
C ILE A 71 0.34 -4.29 9.14
N GLY A 72 0.09 -3.50 8.09
CA GLY A 72 1.08 -3.17 7.06
C GLY A 72 1.88 -1.90 7.37
N ASP A 73 2.04 -1.55 8.65
CA ASP A 73 2.78 -0.36 9.11
C ASP A 73 4.19 -0.74 9.58
N THR A 74 5.16 0.13 9.28
CA THR A 74 6.55 -0.05 9.68
C THR A 74 6.74 0.26 11.17
N THR A 75 7.63 -0.48 11.82
CA THR A 75 7.88 -0.39 13.27
C THR A 75 9.31 -0.02 13.63
N GLU A 76 10.25 -0.16 12.68
CA GLU A 76 11.61 0.31 12.86
C GLU A 76 11.68 1.84 12.78
N PRO A 77 12.46 2.49 13.64
CA PRO A 77 12.70 3.93 13.55
C PRO A 77 13.28 4.33 12.19
N ILE A 78 12.89 5.50 11.71
CA ILE A 78 13.49 6.09 10.52
C ILE A 78 14.99 6.35 10.79
N PRO A 79 15.90 5.92 9.89
CA PRO A 79 17.34 6.12 10.07
C PRO A 79 17.74 7.58 10.30
N SER A 80 18.72 7.81 11.18
CA SER A 80 19.14 9.16 11.58
C SER A 80 19.61 10.04 10.43
N VAL A 81 20.28 9.48 9.43
CA VAL A 81 20.69 10.23 8.21
C VAL A 81 19.49 10.88 7.52
N ILE A 82 18.35 10.22 7.52
CA ILE A 82 17.10 10.71 6.90
C ILE A 82 16.44 11.76 7.79
N THR A 83 16.28 11.47 9.10
CA THR A 83 15.64 12.40 10.04
C THR A 83 16.48 13.66 10.26
N THR A 84 17.81 13.56 10.20
CA THR A 84 18.71 14.72 10.26
C THR A 84 18.49 15.64 9.06
N ALA A 85 18.44 15.11 7.84
CA ALA A 85 18.18 15.91 6.64
C ALA A 85 16.80 16.59 6.70
N MET A 86 15.76 15.89 7.20
CA MET A 86 14.45 16.50 7.41
C MET A 86 14.50 17.63 8.45
N ALA A 87 15.20 17.44 9.56
CA ALA A 87 15.32 18.43 10.63
C ALA A 87 16.11 19.67 10.17
N GLU A 88 17.22 19.48 9.45
CA GLU A 88 18.02 20.56 8.88
C GLU A 88 17.21 21.40 7.89
N TYR A 89 16.46 20.74 7.00
CA TYR A 89 15.58 21.43 6.08
C TYR A 89 14.48 22.24 6.82
N ALA A 90 13.84 21.62 7.83
CA ALA A 90 12.81 22.29 8.63
C ALA A 90 13.37 23.50 9.39
N LEU A 91 14.59 23.41 9.92
CA LEU A 91 15.27 24.52 10.59
C LEU A 91 15.62 25.64 9.60
N ALA A 92 16.08 25.33 8.40
CA ALA A 92 16.39 26.31 7.37
C ALA A 92 15.17 27.15 6.99
N LEU A 93 13.96 26.58 7.02
CA LEU A 93 12.70 27.34 6.72
C LEU A 93 12.47 28.52 7.69
N SER A 94 13.16 28.59 8.83
CA SER A 94 13.06 29.71 9.78
C SER A 94 13.93 30.92 9.39
N THR A 95 14.71 30.82 8.32
CA THR A 95 15.60 31.90 7.84
C THR A 95 15.11 32.48 6.50
N PRO A 96 15.37 33.75 6.22
CA PRO A 96 15.01 34.35 4.94
C PRO A 96 15.62 33.61 3.72
N GLU A 97 16.85 33.12 3.87
CA GLU A 97 17.61 32.44 2.81
C GLU A 97 17.11 31.01 2.57
N GLY A 98 16.65 30.34 3.63
CA GLY A 98 16.17 28.96 3.58
C GLY A 98 14.66 28.84 3.33
N TYR A 99 13.90 29.93 3.54
CA TYR A 99 12.46 29.88 3.32
C TYR A 99 12.13 29.80 1.83
N GLN A 100 11.44 28.73 1.47
CA GLN A 100 10.90 28.54 0.13
C GLN A 100 9.37 28.36 0.27
N GLY A 101 8.60 29.17 -0.43
CA GLY A 101 7.15 29.05 -0.46
C GLY A 101 6.71 27.76 -1.16
N TYR A 102 5.74 27.85 -2.04
CA TYR A 102 5.35 26.73 -2.90
C TYR A 102 6.55 26.25 -3.74
N GLY A 103 6.87 24.96 -3.63
CA GLY A 103 7.83 24.32 -4.53
C GLY A 103 7.18 23.95 -5.87
N PRO A 104 7.95 23.33 -6.81
CA PRO A 104 7.38 22.74 -8.01
C PRO A 104 6.34 21.68 -7.67
N GLU A 105 5.18 21.72 -8.30
CA GLU A 105 4.07 20.79 -8.06
C GLU A 105 4.47 19.33 -8.37
N GLN A 106 5.31 19.15 -9.40
CA GLN A 106 5.89 17.85 -9.75
C GLN A 106 6.90 17.33 -8.72
N GLY A 107 7.35 18.17 -7.79
CA GLY A 107 8.36 17.89 -6.77
C GLY A 107 9.74 18.42 -7.11
N GLN A 108 10.62 18.44 -6.10
CA GLN A 108 11.98 18.97 -6.20
C GLN A 108 12.78 18.25 -7.28
N LYS A 109 13.41 19.01 -8.18
CA LYS A 109 14.20 18.48 -9.30
C LYS A 109 15.33 17.55 -8.83
N SER A 110 16.00 17.90 -7.73
CA SER A 110 17.07 17.06 -7.14
C SER A 110 16.57 15.67 -6.75
N LEU A 111 15.39 15.57 -6.13
CA LEU A 111 14.80 14.30 -5.74
C LEU A 111 14.33 13.51 -6.97
N ARG A 112 13.66 14.16 -7.93
CA ARG A 112 13.22 13.52 -9.18
C ARG A 112 14.40 12.95 -9.96
N LYS A 113 15.50 13.71 -10.04
CA LYS A 113 16.75 13.27 -10.69
C LYS A 113 17.35 12.05 -9.95
N ALA A 114 17.47 12.12 -8.62
CA ALA A 114 18.02 11.02 -7.84
C ALA A 114 17.17 9.74 -7.98
N ILE A 115 15.84 9.87 -8.00
CA ILE A 115 14.94 8.73 -8.25
C ILE A 115 15.16 8.16 -9.64
N ALA A 116 15.22 8.98 -10.69
CA ALA A 116 15.42 8.52 -12.07
C ALA A 116 16.77 7.77 -12.23
N GLU A 117 17.84 8.28 -11.63
CA GLU A 117 19.19 7.72 -11.75
C GLU A 117 19.39 6.47 -10.90
N GLU A 118 18.90 6.47 -9.64
CA GLU A 118 19.19 5.42 -8.66
C GLU A 118 18.14 4.29 -8.64
N MET A 119 16.88 4.62 -8.93
CA MET A 119 15.80 3.63 -8.92
C MET A 119 15.56 2.98 -10.29
N TYR A 120 15.90 3.70 -11.36
CA TYR A 120 15.66 3.25 -12.74
C TYR A 120 16.94 3.25 -13.60
N PRO A 121 18.08 2.72 -13.09
CA PRO A 121 19.34 2.72 -13.85
C PRO A 121 19.18 1.94 -15.16
N ASN A 122 19.61 2.55 -16.27
CA ASN A 122 19.54 1.96 -17.61
C ASN A 122 18.14 1.67 -18.16
N MET A 123 17.06 2.18 -17.52
CA MET A 123 15.67 1.99 -17.99
C MET A 123 15.17 3.17 -18.83
N GLY A 124 16.02 4.18 -19.06
CA GLY A 124 15.71 5.35 -19.89
C GLY A 124 14.70 6.32 -19.26
N ILE A 125 14.38 6.18 -17.97
CA ILE A 125 13.51 7.10 -17.25
C ILE A 125 14.22 8.43 -17.05
N LYS A 126 13.53 9.52 -17.45
CA LYS A 126 14.02 10.90 -17.30
C LYS A 126 13.49 11.52 -16.01
N GLU A 127 14.21 12.48 -15.49
CA GLU A 127 13.79 13.28 -14.33
C GLU A 127 12.41 13.93 -14.54
N SER A 128 12.13 14.39 -15.78
CA SER A 128 10.84 14.99 -16.15
C SER A 128 9.65 14.04 -16.13
N GLU A 129 9.87 12.73 -16.14
CA GLU A 129 8.83 11.71 -16.10
C GLU A 129 8.50 11.26 -14.67
N VAL A 130 9.25 11.75 -13.66
CA VAL A 130 9.04 11.44 -12.24
C VAL A 130 8.20 12.53 -11.57
N PHE A 131 7.13 12.14 -10.90
CA PHE A 131 6.22 13.01 -10.15
C PHE A 131 6.24 12.61 -8.68
N ILE A 132 6.70 13.52 -7.80
CA ILE A 132 6.75 13.29 -6.36
C ILE A 132 5.37 13.51 -5.76
N SER A 133 4.97 12.62 -4.86
CA SER A 133 3.64 12.61 -4.27
C SER A 133 3.68 12.44 -2.74
N ASP A 134 2.51 12.50 -2.12
CA ASP A 134 2.25 12.19 -0.71
C ASP A 134 1.99 10.69 -0.46
N GLY A 135 2.40 9.83 -1.39
CA GLY A 135 2.38 8.37 -1.29
C GLY A 135 1.54 7.68 -2.36
N ALA A 136 1.89 6.43 -2.66
CA ALA A 136 1.29 5.64 -3.74
C ALA A 136 -0.26 5.58 -3.69
N GLN A 137 -0.86 5.55 -2.49
CA GLN A 137 -2.32 5.57 -2.34
C GLN A 137 -2.96 6.82 -2.96
N CYS A 138 -2.31 7.97 -2.78
CA CYS A 138 -2.78 9.23 -3.33
C CYS A 138 -2.57 9.28 -4.85
N ASP A 139 -1.48 8.68 -5.35
CA ASP A 139 -1.24 8.54 -6.78
C ASP A 139 -2.30 7.66 -7.45
N ILE A 140 -2.69 6.55 -6.82
CA ILE A 140 -3.79 5.70 -7.30
C ILE A 140 -5.08 6.53 -7.45
N ALA A 141 -5.43 7.33 -6.45
CA ALA A 141 -6.63 8.18 -6.51
C ALA A 141 -6.55 9.23 -7.63
N ARG A 142 -5.38 9.87 -7.81
CA ARG A 142 -5.15 10.86 -8.88
C ARG A 142 -5.19 10.22 -10.27
N LEU A 143 -4.63 9.01 -10.43
CA LEU A 143 -4.69 8.27 -11.68
C LEU A 143 -6.13 7.86 -12.03
N GLN A 144 -6.92 7.43 -11.05
CA GLN A 144 -8.32 7.11 -11.29
C GLN A 144 -9.16 8.36 -11.60
N MET A 145 -8.82 9.50 -11.00
CA MET A 145 -9.38 10.80 -11.38
C MET A 145 -8.99 11.17 -12.82
N LEU A 146 -7.72 10.96 -13.20
CA LEU A 146 -7.20 11.21 -14.54
C LEU A 146 -7.98 10.43 -15.61
N PHE A 147 -8.22 9.14 -15.37
CA PHE A 147 -8.92 8.29 -16.33
C PHE A 147 -10.45 8.51 -16.35
N GLY A 148 -11.01 9.11 -15.29
CA GLY A 148 -12.45 9.41 -15.21
C GLY A 148 -13.32 8.16 -15.04
N SER A 149 -14.64 8.34 -15.15
CA SER A 149 -15.63 7.28 -14.87
C SER A 149 -15.88 6.33 -16.05
N GLY A 150 -15.40 6.67 -17.25
CA GLY A 150 -15.71 5.93 -18.48
C GLY A 150 -14.81 4.73 -18.75
N VAL A 151 -13.86 4.40 -17.87
CA VAL A 151 -12.89 3.32 -18.07
C VAL A 151 -13.30 2.04 -17.36
N THR A 152 -12.94 0.91 -17.97
CA THR A 152 -12.99 -0.42 -17.35
C THR A 152 -11.66 -0.74 -16.67
N ILE A 153 -11.72 -1.39 -15.52
CA ILE A 153 -10.52 -1.71 -14.73
C ILE A 153 -10.36 -3.20 -14.47
N ALA A 154 -9.12 -3.67 -14.45
CA ALA A 154 -8.75 -5.00 -13.98
C ALA A 154 -7.86 -4.90 -12.75
N VAL A 155 -8.01 -5.84 -11.82
CA VAL A 155 -7.20 -5.97 -10.61
C VAL A 155 -6.81 -7.42 -10.38
N GLN A 156 -5.68 -7.65 -9.72
CA GLN A 156 -5.35 -8.99 -9.22
C GLN A 156 -6.35 -9.41 -8.13
N ASP A 157 -6.65 -10.71 -8.01
CA ASP A 157 -7.50 -11.27 -6.94
C ASP A 157 -6.80 -12.51 -6.35
N PRO A 158 -6.26 -12.46 -5.11
CA PRO A 158 -6.33 -11.35 -4.14
C PRO A 158 -5.36 -10.21 -4.44
N THR A 159 -5.73 -9.01 -3.98
CA THR A 159 -4.89 -7.81 -4.06
C THR A 159 -5.11 -6.90 -2.86
N PHE A 160 -4.44 -5.74 -2.84
CA PHE A 160 -4.57 -4.72 -1.79
C PHE A 160 -6.05 -4.44 -1.46
N PRO A 161 -6.47 -4.41 -0.17
CA PRO A 161 -7.79 -4.84 0.33
C PRO A 161 -9.02 -4.44 -0.46
N LEU A 162 -9.96 -5.42 -0.61
CA LEU A 162 -11.34 -5.25 -1.07
C LEU A 162 -12.30 -5.17 0.13
N PRO A 163 -13.45 -4.48 0.04
CA PRO A 163 -14.39 -4.37 1.15
C PRO A 163 -15.23 -5.62 1.34
N TYR A 164 -15.41 -6.04 2.58
CA TYR A 164 -16.49 -6.94 2.98
C TYR A 164 -17.36 -6.28 4.06
N ALA A 165 -18.66 -6.45 3.94
CA ALA A 165 -19.65 -5.81 4.76
C ALA A 165 -19.76 -6.41 6.17
N VAL A 166 -19.72 -5.62 7.25
CA VAL A 166 -20.54 -5.78 8.46
C VAL A 166 -20.63 -4.47 9.26
N SER A 167 -21.75 -4.35 9.96
CA SER A 167 -22.42 -3.23 10.60
C SER A 167 -21.73 -2.63 11.83
N PHE A 168 -21.78 -1.30 11.90
CA PHE A 168 -21.83 -0.37 13.05
C PHE A 168 -21.18 -0.74 14.40
N CYS A 169 -20.15 0.01 14.85
CA CYS A 169 -20.19 0.79 16.09
C CYS A 169 -18.98 1.72 16.25
N LEU A 170 -19.24 2.89 16.80
CA LEU A 170 -18.29 3.95 17.14
C LEU A 170 -17.33 3.49 18.23
N ILE A 171 -16.01 3.71 18.09
CA ILE A 171 -15.14 4.17 19.19
C ILE A 171 -13.75 4.52 18.62
N HIS A 172 -13.16 5.57 19.14
CA HIS A 172 -11.85 6.15 18.81
C HIS A 172 -10.71 5.28 19.34
N SER A 173 -9.89 4.74 18.44
CA SER A 173 -8.48 4.51 18.71
C SER A 173 -7.72 4.58 17.38
N ALA A 174 -6.50 5.11 17.42
CA ALA A 174 -5.64 5.28 16.26
C ALA A 174 -5.21 3.91 15.70
N ILE A 175 -6.10 3.29 14.93
CA ILE A 175 -5.84 2.07 14.19
C ILE A 175 -5.90 2.41 12.72
N ASP A 176 -4.84 2.02 12.05
CA ASP A 176 -4.51 2.23 10.65
C ASP A 176 -5.77 2.25 9.76
N ARG A 177 -6.15 3.45 9.33
CA ARG A 177 -7.22 3.68 8.37
C ARG A 177 -6.67 3.43 6.97
N ASN A 178 -6.26 2.19 6.70
CA ASN A 178 -5.83 1.84 5.37
C ASN A 178 -7.04 1.82 4.44
N VAL A 179 -7.13 2.87 3.66
CA VAL A 179 -8.08 3.07 2.58
C VAL A 179 -7.78 2.05 1.47
N GLN A 180 -8.82 1.55 0.86
CA GLN A 180 -8.76 0.53 -0.19
C GLN A 180 -8.25 1.14 -1.50
N GLY A 181 -7.06 0.70 -1.94
CA GLY A 181 -6.35 1.34 -3.02
C GLY A 181 -7.09 1.37 -4.35
N TYR A 182 -7.22 0.23 -5.02
CA TYR A 182 -7.64 0.22 -6.44
C TYR A 182 -9.16 0.22 -6.61
N VAL A 183 -9.89 -0.56 -5.82
CA VAL A 183 -11.33 -0.80 -6.01
C VAL A 183 -12.16 0.35 -5.48
N ASP A 184 -11.98 0.78 -4.23
CA ASP A 184 -12.81 1.81 -3.62
C ASP A 184 -12.64 3.18 -4.28
N ASN A 185 -11.42 3.53 -4.69
CA ASN A 185 -11.23 4.74 -5.48
C ASN A 185 -11.99 4.65 -6.81
N GLY A 186 -11.99 3.48 -7.47
CA GLY A 186 -12.80 3.23 -8.67
C GLY A 186 -14.31 3.37 -8.40
N VAL A 187 -14.78 2.87 -7.25
CA VAL A 187 -16.18 3.06 -6.83
C VAL A 187 -16.49 4.53 -6.64
N ILE A 188 -15.67 5.27 -5.89
CA ILE A 188 -15.87 6.71 -5.61
C ILE A 188 -15.89 7.52 -6.91
N MET A 189 -15.01 7.19 -7.86
CA MET A 189 -14.90 7.84 -9.17
C MET A 189 -16.00 7.42 -10.16
N GLY A 190 -16.86 6.46 -9.79
CA GLY A 190 -17.95 6.01 -10.65
C GLY A 190 -17.52 5.05 -11.77
N GLN A 191 -16.37 4.41 -11.64
CA GLN A 191 -15.83 3.42 -12.59
C GLN A 191 -16.45 2.03 -12.41
N THR A 192 -17.39 1.87 -11.46
CA THR A 192 -17.98 0.58 -11.11
C THR A 192 -19.49 0.64 -11.03
N GLY A 193 -20.15 -0.52 -11.22
CA GLY A 193 -21.53 -0.75 -10.80
C GLY A 193 -21.64 -1.09 -9.31
N HIS A 194 -22.71 -1.78 -8.93
CA HIS A 194 -22.89 -2.30 -7.57
C HIS A 194 -22.11 -3.61 -7.37
N ALA A 195 -21.80 -3.92 -6.11
CA ALA A 195 -21.22 -5.21 -5.77
C ALA A 195 -22.29 -6.31 -5.78
N ASP A 196 -21.88 -7.52 -6.17
CA ASP A 196 -22.69 -8.74 -6.06
C ASP A 196 -22.59 -9.36 -4.64
N GLU A 197 -23.23 -10.51 -4.44
CA GLU A 197 -23.22 -11.25 -3.17
C GLU A 197 -21.81 -11.75 -2.77
N SER A 198 -20.91 -11.92 -3.72
CA SER A 198 -19.50 -12.28 -3.47
C SER A 198 -18.61 -11.08 -3.16
N GLY A 199 -19.15 -9.87 -3.19
CA GLY A 199 -18.44 -8.62 -2.97
C GLY A 199 -17.71 -8.08 -4.21
N LYS A 200 -17.89 -8.67 -5.38
CA LYS A 200 -17.29 -8.21 -6.65
C LYS A 200 -18.13 -7.10 -7.25
N TYR A 201 -17.50 -5.97 -7.53
CA TYR A 201 -18.16 -4.86 -8.20
C TYR A 201 -18.30 -5.11 -9.70
N ALA A 202 -19.48 -4.84 -10.25
CA ALA A 202 -19.68 -4.84 -11.69
C ALA A 202 -18.80 -3.79 -12.37
N GLY A 203 -18.23 -4.12 -13.53
CA GLY A 203 -17.30 -3.25 -14.26
C GLY A 203 -15.83 -3.44 -13.87
N ILE A 204 -15.52 -4.32 -12.90
CA ILE A 204 -14.15 -4.70 -12.55
C ILE A 204 -13.87 -6.13 -13.00
N ALA A 205 -12.78 -6.34 -13.71
CA ALA A 205 -12.24 -7.66 -14.02
C ALA A 205 -11.28 -8.12 -12.88
N TYR A 206 -11.72 -9.12 -12.13
CA TYR A 206 -10.93 -9.73 -11.07
C TYR A 206 -10.07 -10.85 -11.66
N MET A 207 -8.78 -10.59 -11.81
CA MET A 207 -7.82 -11.54 -12.39
C MET A 207 -7.30 -12.47 -11.29
N ARG A 208 -7.74 -13.73 -11.29
CA ARG A 208 -7.36 -14.70 -10.27
C ARG A 208 -5.84 -14.93 -10.21
N CYS A 209 -5.26 -14.76 -9.03
CA CYS A 209 -3.85 -15.01 -8.70
C CYS A 209 -3.77 -16.00 -7.53
N ALA A 210 -3.53 -17.26 -7.81
CA ALA A 210 -3.57 -18.37 -6.85
C ALA A 210 -2.33 -19.27 -7.01
N PRO A 211 -2.05 -20.18 -6.06
CA PRO A 211 -0.91 -21.10 -6.20
C PRO A 211 -0.91 -21.90 -7.50
N GLU A 212 -2.10 -22.28 -7.98
CA GLU A 212 -2.29 -23.11 -9.17
C GLU A 212 -1.82 -22.44 -10.46
N ASN A 213 -1.79 -21.09 -10.50
CA ASN A 213 -1.26 -20.31 -11.60
C ASN A 213 -0.01 -19.50 -11.21
N SER A 214 0.70 -19.94 -10.16
CA SER A 214 1.90 -19.24 -9.64
C SER A 214 1.64 -17.77 -9.33
N PHE A 215 0.46 -17.45 -8.80
CA PHE A 215 0.02 -16.08 -8.46
C PHE A 215 0.09 -15.06 -9.62
N PHE A 216 0.09 -15.53 -10.85
CA PHE A 216 0.02 -14.69 -12.03
C PHE A 216 -1.27 -15.00 -12.81
N PRO A 217 -2.02 -13.98 -13.26
CA PRO A 217 -3.29 -14.21 -13.91
C PRO A 217 -3.14 -14.90 -15.27
N ASP A 218 -4.11 -15.74 -15.62
CA ASP A 218 -4.22 -16.25 -16.98
C ASP A 218 -4.71 -15.13 -17.91
N LEU A 219 -3.77 -14.51 -18.61
CA LEU A 219 -4.05 -13.41 -19.52
C LEU A 219 -4.71 -13.88 -20.84
N SER A 220 -4.70 -15.17 -21.14
CA SER A 220 -5.38 -15.70 -22.33
C SER A 220 -6.90 -15.67 -22.19
N SER A 221 -7.40 -15.77 -20.96
CA SER A 221 -8.83 -15.72 -20.63
C SER A 221 -9.27 -14.37 -20.01
N ALA A 222 -8.32 -13.47 -19.72
CA ALA A 222 -8.61 -12.17 -19.13
C ALA A 222 -9.35 -11.26 -20.13
N PRO A 223 -10.45 -10.58 -19.73
CA PRO A 223 -11.12 -9.64 -20.59
C PRO A 223 -10.25 -8.41 -20.89
N ARG A 224 -10.48 -7.79 -22.03
CA ARG A 224 -9.90 -6.48 -22.32
C ARG A 224 -10.45 -5.45 -21.33
N THR A 225 -9.57 -4.67 -20.72
CA THR A 225 -9.92 -3.52 -19.88
C THR A 225 -9.04 -2.32 -20.24
N ASP A 226 -9.48 -1.11 -19.91
CA ASP A 226 -8.74 0.11 -20.22
C ASP A 226 -7.55 0.30 -19.29
N VAL A 227 -7.71 -0.03 -18.00
CA VAL A 227 -6.67 0.11 -16.98
C VAL A 227 -6.48 -1.21 -16.23
N ILE A 228 -5.23 -1.62 -16.03
CA ILE A 228 -4.85 -2.83 -15.29
C ILE A 228 -4.00 -2.41 -14.09
N PHE A 229 -4.54 -2.56 -12.86
CA PHE A 229 -3.74 -2.41 -11.64
C PHE A 229 -3.01 -3.71 -11.34
N PHE A 230 -1.69 -3.63 -11.25
CA PHE A 230 -0.83 -4.79 -11.01
C PHE A 230 0.26 -4.47 -9.98
N CYS A 231 0.27 -5.19 -8.85
CA CYS A 231 1.22 -5.01 -7.77
C CYS A 231 2.29 -6.11 -7.77
N SER A 232 3.57 -5.74 -7.77
CA SER A 232 4.68 -6.69 -7.65
C SER A 232 5.89 -6.03 -6.98
N PRO A 233 6.36 -6.55 -5.84
CA PRO A 233 5.80 -7.67 -5.04
C PRO A 233 4.36 -7.40 -4.59
N ASN A 234 3.52 -8.44 -4.66
CA ASN A 234 2.09 -8.29 -4.39
C ASN A 234 1.77 -8.23 -2.89
N ASN A 235 0.88 -7.36 -2.50
CA ASN A 235 0.16 -7.42 -1.24
C ASN A 235 -1.25 -7.97 -1.53
N PRO A 236 -1.65 -9.16 -0.99
CA PRO A 236 -1.13 -9.81 0.22
C PRO A 236 -0.17 -11.00 -0.02
N THR A 237 -0.05 -11.52 -1.22
CA THR A 237 0.55 -12.85 -1.48
C THR A 237 2.07 -12.88 -1.31
N GLY A 238 2.72 -11.71 -1.34
CA GLY A 238 4.18 -11.60 -1.34
C GLY A 238 4.85 -12.11 -2.62
N HIS A 239 4.07 -12.45 -3.65
CA HIS A 239 4.60 -12.94 -4.92
C HIS A 239 5.25 -11.81 -5.72
N VAL A 240 6.38 -12.11 -6.35
CA VAL A 240 7.09 -11.25 -7.31
C VAL A 240 6.92 -11.82 -8.70
N ALA A 241 6.35 -11.05 -9.60
CA ALA A 241 6.20 -11.46 -10.99
C ALA A 241 7.58 -11.61 -11.65
N SER A 242 7.77 -12.69 -12.38
CA SER A 242 9.00 -12.93 -13.14
C SER A 242 9.09 -11.99 -14.35
N ARG A 243 10.29 -11.83 -14.89
CA ARG A 243 10.51 -11.03 -16.12
C ARG A 243 9.69 -11.54 -17.31
N ALA A 244 9.49 -12.87 -17.40
CA ALA A 244 8.63 -13.47 -18.44
C ALA A 244 7.16 -13.12 -18.25
N GLN A 245 6.67 -13.19 -17.01
CA GLN A 245 5.29 -12.80 -16.65
C GLN A 245 5.04 -11.31 -16.91
N LEU A 246 5.98 -10.42 -16.52
CA LEU A 246 5.81 -9.00 -16.82
C LEU A 246 5.85 -8.71 -18.33
N ARG A 247 6.65 -9.46 -19.10
CA ARG A 247 6.64 -9.36 -20.58
C ARG A 247 5.27 -9.75 -21.13
N GLU A 248 4.70 -10.85 -20.66
CA GLU A 248 3.36 -11.30 -21.06
C GLU A 248 2.30 -10.24 -20.74
N LEU A 249 2.38 -9.59 -19.55
CA LEU A 249 1.48 -8.51 -19.14
C LEU A 249 1.64 -7.27 -20.04
N VAL A 250 2.86 -6.86 -20.35
CA VAL A 250 3.13 -5.73 -21.25
C VAL A 250 2.62 -6.03 -22.66
N ASP A 251 2.89 -7.22 -23.18
CA ASP A 251 2.39 -7.63 -24.51
C ASP A 251 0.88 -7.71 -24.55
N PHE A 252 0.23 -8.18 -23.46
CA PHE A 252 -1.23 -8.17 -23.33
C PHE A 252 -1.78 -6.74 -23.37
N ALA A 253 -1.21 -5.82 -22.59
CA ALA A 253 -1.63 -4.43 -22.55
C ALA A 253 -1.46 -3.75 -23.93
N ARG A 254 -0.34 -3.98 -24.61
CA ARG A 254 -0.07 -3.45 -25.97
C ARG A 254 -1.11 -3.94 -26.99
N ARG A 255 -1.43 -5.24 -26.98
CA ARG A 255 -2.43 -5.80 -27.91
C ARG A 255 -3.84 -5.25 -27.66
N ASN A 256 -4.18 -4.94 -26.42
CA ASN A 256 -5.50 -4.50 -26.00
C ASN A 256 -5.67 -2.98 -25.94
N GLY A 257 -4.59 -2.22 -26.10
CA GLY A 257 -4.59 -0.76 -25.89
C GLY A 257 -4.90 -0.40 -24.43
N SER A 258 -4.42 -1.20 -23.47
CA SER A 258 -4.63 -0.98 -22.04
C SER A 258 -3.46 -0.20 -21.44
N ILE A 259 -3.72 0.53 -20.35
CA ILE A 259 -2.68 1.14 -19.51
C ILE A 259 -2.50 0.29 -18.26
N ILE A 260 -1.26 -0.11 -17.96
CA ILE A 260 -0.89 -0.77 -16.72
C ILE A 260 -0.55 0.31 -15.67
N VAL A 261 -1.18 0.25 -14.49
CA VAL A 261 -0.71 0.95 -13.29
C VAL A 261 0.02 -0.08 -12.43
N PHE A 262 1.34 -0.04 -12.50
CA PHE A 262 2.22 -0.98 -11.81
C PHE A 262 2.59 -0.43 -10.43
N ASP A 263 2.16 -1.12 -9.36
CA ASP A 263 2.46 -0.75 -7.98
C ASP A 263 3.73 -1.47 -7.52
N ALA A 264 4.83 -0.71 -7.38
CA ALA A 264 6.16 -1.15 -6.97
C ALA A 264 6.50 -0.79 -5.51
N ALA A 265 5.49 -0.57 -4.65
CA ALA A 265 5.71 -0.12 -3.26
C ALA A 265 6.62 -1.04 -2.43
N TYR A 266 6.79 -2.30 -2.83
CA TYR A 266 7.64 -3.29 -2.16
C TYR A 266 8.90 -3.66 -2.96
N ALA A 267 9.24 -2.95 -4.02
CA ALA A 267 10.39 -3.23 -4.88
C ALA A 267 11.73 -3.37 -4.13
N TRP A 268 11.91 -2.59 -3.05
CA TRP A 268 13.11 -2.63 -2.20
C TRP A 268 13.32 -3.95 -1.44
N TYR A 269 12.29 -4.78 -1.33
CA TYR A 269 12.39 -6.11 -0.70
C TYR A 269 12.93 -7.17 -1.65
N VAL A 270 12.92 -6.92 -2.97
CA VAL A 270 13.45 -7.84 -3.97
C VAL A 270 14.97 -7.85 -3.91
N SER A 271 15.56 -9.00 -3.58
CA SER A 271 17.02 -9.19 -3.49
C SER A 271 17.59 -10.12 -4.55
N ASP A 272 16.74 -10.86 -5.25
CA ASP A 272 17.16 -11.69 -6.38
C ASP A 272 17.22 -10.84 -7.65
N ASP A 273 18.42 -10.61 -8.19
CA ASP A 273 18.65 -9.80 -9.39
C ASP A 273 18.01 -10.38 -10.66
N LYS A 274 17.55 -11.64 -10.61
CA LYS A 274 16.79 -12.26 -11.69
C LYS A 274 15.34 -11.82 -11.72
N LYS A 275 14.84 -11.27 -10.60
CA LYS A 275 13.47 -10.76 -10.47
C LYS A 275 13.43 -9.26 -10.73
N PRO A 276 12.49 -8.79 -11.55
CA PRO A 276 12.37 -7.37 -11.84
C PRO A 276 11.87 -6.61 -10.59
N ARG A 277 12.44 -5.43 -10.38
CA ARG A 277 11.98 -4.44 -9.38
C ARG A 277 11.07 -3.39 -9.97
N SER A 278 11.15 -3.21 -11.28
CA SER A 278 10.37 -2.24 -12.06
C SER A 278 9.80 -2.89 -13.31
N ILE A 279 8.63 -2.45 -13.74
CA ILE A 279 8.06 -2.87 -15.01
C ILE A 279 8.89 -2.37 -16.19
N TYR A 280 9.63 -1.27 -16.02
CA TYR A 280 10.46 -0.70 -17.08
C TYR A 280 11.73 -1.50 -17.40
N GLU A 281 12.00 -2.56 -16.64
CA GLU A 281 12.99 -3.58 -17.03
C GLU A 281 12.49 -4.44 -18.20
N VAL A 282 11.22 -4.30 -18.59
CA VAL A 282 10.62 -5.02 -19.72
C VAL A 282 10.53 -4.09 -20.93
N PRO A 283 11.10 -4.46 -22.07
CA PRO A 283 10.97 -3.69 -23.30
C PRO A 283 9.50 -3.45 -23.70
N GLY A 284 9.18 -2.22 -24.09
CA GLY A 284 7.82 -1.80 -24.47
C GLY A 284 6.94 -1.35 -23.31
N ALA A 285 7.38 -1.50 -22.06
CA ALA A 285 6.60 -1.07 -20.89
C ALA A 285 6.37 0.44 -20.85
N ARG A 286 7.33 1.25 -21.33
CA ARG A 286 7.21 2.72 -21.38
C ARG A 286 6.04 3.21 -22.23
N GLU A 287 5.60 2.40 -23.18
CA GLU A 287 4.47 2.73 -24.07
C GLU A 287 3.10 2.44 -23.44
N VAL A 288 3.05 1.62 -22.38
CA VAL A 288 1.78 1.11 -21.83
C VAL A 288 1.69 1.12 -20.30
N ALA A 289 2.74 1.56 -19.57
CA ALA A 289 2.73 1.47 -18.12
C ALA A 289 3.04 2.81 -17.44
N ILE A 290 2.33 3.06 -16.34
CA ILE A 290 2.65 4.01 -15.28
C ILE A 290 3.13 3.19 -14.10
N GLU A 291 4.28 3.53 -13.50
CA GLU A 291 4.73 2.91 -12.26
C GLU A 291 4.54 3.86 -11.07
N ILE A 292 3.97 3.34 -9.98
CA ILE A 292 3.86 4.06 -8.71
C ILE A 292 4.71 3.37 -7.65
N SER A 293 5.32 4.15 -6.77
CA SER A 293 6.12 3.63 -5.67
C SER A 293 6.03 4.51 -4.42
N SER A 294 6.59 4.05 -3.31
CA SER A 294 6.40 4.72 -2.03
C SER A 294 7.59 4.55 -1.10
N PHE A 295 7.96 5.62 -0.40
CA PHE A 295 8.92 5.57 0.70
C PHE A 295 8.34 4.93 1.98
N SER A 296 7.04 4.65 2.02
CA SER A 296 6.35 4.15 3.22
C SER A 296 6.97 2.88 3.77
N LYS A 297 7.28 1.89 2.90
CA LYS A 297 7.61 0.53 3.37
C LYS A 297 9.11 0.26 3.52
N PHE A 298 9.96 0.99 2.84
CA PHE A 298 11.40 0.81 2.93
C PHE A 298 12.12 1.87 3.77
N ALA A 299 11.58 3.11 3.81
CA ALA A 299 12.17 4.23 4.55
C ALA A 299 11.41 4.58 5.85
N GLY A 300 10.33 3.86 6.17
CA GLY A 300 9.53 4.13 7.37
C GLY A 300 8.60 5.34 7.25
N PHE A 301 8.29 5.79 6.02
CA PHE A 301 7.51 7.01 5.77
C PHE A 301 5.99 6.79 5.79
N THR A 302 5.50 5.79 6.50
CA THR A 302 4.05 5.53 6.63
C THR A 302 3.30 6.73 7.20
N GLY A 303 3.90 7.47 8.14
CA GLY A 303 3.34 8.70 8.72
C GLY A 303 3.90 9.99 8.11
N VAL A 304 5.07 9.96 7.45
CA VAL A 304 5.71 11.14 6.81
C VAL A 304 5.03 11.50 5.51
N ARG A 305 4.58 10.49 4.76
CA ARG A 305 3.84 10.60 3.49
C ARG A 305 4.69 11.11 2.33
N LEU A 306 5.38 10.20 1.65
CA LEU A 306 6.12 10.47 0.42
C LEU A 306 6.05 9.27 -0.52
N GLY A 307 5.90 9.52 -1.81
CA GLY A 307 5.91 8.53 -2.88
C GLY A 307 6.27 9.19 -4.21
N TRP A 308 6.18 8.43 -5.29
CA TRP A 308 6.33 8.96 -6.63
C TRP A 308 5.60 8.11 -7.65
N ALA A 309 5.23 8.76 -8.76
CA ALA A 309 4.78 8.11 -9.97
C ALA A 309 5.79 8.37 -11.10
N VAL A 310 5.97 7.38 -11.98
CA VAL A 310 6.68 7.53 -13.23
C VAL A 310 5.68 7.43 -14.37
N VAL A 311 5.56 8.51 -15.16
CA VAL A 311 4.67 8.58 -16.32
C VAL A 311 5.51 8.88 -17.56
N PRO A 312 5.86 7.86 -18.36
CA PRO A 312 6.75 8.02 -19.50
C PRO A 312 6.18 8.93 -20.59
N ASP A 313 7.08 9.68 -21.26
CA ASP A 313 6.74 10.52 -22.41
C ASP A 313 6.14 9.72 -23.59
N GLU A 314 6.47 8.42 -23.70
CA GLU A 314 5.98 7.53 -24.76
C GLU A 314 4.54 7.08 -24.55
N LEU A 315 4.02 7.15 -23.31
CA LEU A 315 2.66 6.72 -23.01
C LEU A 315 1.64 7.70 -23.56
N ARG A 316 0.76 7.22 -24.45
CA ARG A 316 -0.23 8.03 -25.17
C ARG A 316 -1.63 7.48 -25.01
N TYR A 317 -2.62 8.38 -24.98
CA TYR A 317 -4.02 8.01 -25.17
C TYR A 317 -4.32 7.59 -26.61
N ALA A 318 -5.52 7.09 -26.85
CA ALA A 318 -5.98 6.66 -28.16
C ALA A 318 -6.00 7.78 -29.22
N ASP A 319 -6.16 9.03 -28.81
CA ASP A 319 -6.11 10.21 -29.66
C ASP A 319 -4.68 10.75 -29.90
N GLY A 320 -3.65 10.08 -29.33
CA GLY A 320 -2.26 10.47 -29.42
C GLY A 320 -1.81 11.51 -28.39
N SER A 321 -2.68 11.99 -27.52
CA SER A 321 -2.34 12.92 -26.43
C SER A 321 -1.42 12.26 -25.42
N ALA A 322 -0.50 13.03 -24.82
CA ALA A 322 0.43 12.52 -23.82
C ALA A 322 -0.26 12.38 -22.45
N VAL A 323 -0.20 11.19 -21.87
CA VAL A 323 -0.75 10.91 -20.52
C VAL A 323 -0.02 11.74 -19.45
N ALA A 324 1.29 11.89 -19.58
CA ALA A 324 2.11 12.69 -18.65
C ALA A 324 1.64 14.15 -18.56
N ARG A 325 1.20 14.76 -19.67
CA ARG A 325 0.71 16.13 -19.69
C ARG A 325 -0.57 16.32 -18.89
N ASP A 326 -1.49 15.37 -19.02
CA ASP A 326 -2.75 15.43 -18.28
C ASP A 326 -2.55 15.07 -16.81
N PHE A 327 -1.63 14.15 -16.51
CA PHE A 327 -1.27 13.84 -15.13
C PHE A 327 -0.61 15.04 -14.43
N ASP A 328 0.28 15.76 -15.11
CA ASP A 328 0.84 17.02 -14.62
C ASP A 328 -0.27 18.03 -14.29
N ARG A 329 -1.27 18.15 -15.17
CA ARG A 329 -2.43 19.02 -14.92
C ARG A 329 -3.24 18.60 -13.69
N VAL A 330 -3.43 17.29 -13.46
CA VAL A 330 -4.10 16.77 -12.26
C VAL A 330 -3.27 17.09 -11.01
N VAL A 331 -1.96 16.88 -11.05
CA VAL A 331 -1.05 17.17 -9.93
C VAL A 331 -1.09 18.67 -9.58
N CYS A 332 -0.95 19.55 -10.56
CA CYS A 332 -1.01 21.01 -10.36
C CYS A 332 -2.38 21.47 -9.82
N THR A 333 -3.48 20.83 -10.24
CA THR A 333 -4.83 21.28 -9.89
C THR A 333 -5.31 20.73 -8.54
N CYS A 334 -4.97 19.46 -8.23
CA CYS A 334 -5.57 18.73 -7.13
C CYS A 334 -4.62 18.44 -5.97
N PHE A 335 -3.32 18.70 -6.12
CA PHE A 335 -2.33 18.35 -5.10
C PHE A 335 -1.43 19.51 -4.68
N ASN A 336 -0.86 20.25 -5.63
CA ASN A 336 0.02 21.40 -5.38
C ASN A 336 1.37 21.06 -4.72
N GLY A 337 1.84 19.81 -4.85
CA GLY A 337 3.17 19.36 -4.46
C GLY A 337 3.28 18.74 -3.06
N ALA A 338 4.25 17.85 -2.91
CA ALA A 338 4.56 17.16 -1.66
C ALA A 338 5.31 18.06 -0.67
N SER A 339 5.22 17.75 0.63
CA SER A 339 5.98 18.44 1.69
C SER A 339 7.47 18.51 1.37
N SER A 340 8.04 19.71 1.37
CA SER A 340 9.47 19.93 1.12
C SER A 340 10.36 19.26 2.20
N VAL A 341 9.90 19.20 3.46
CA VAL A 341 10.58 18.49 4.55
C VAL A 341 10.60 16.98 4.27
N ALA A 342 9.48 16.41 3.82
CA ALA A 342 9.42 14.99 3.45
C ALA A 342 10.34 14.70 2.25
N GLN A 343 10.36 15.60 1.26
CA GLN A 343 11.23 15.47 0.08
C GLN A 343 12.72 15.53 0.43
N ALA A 344 13.13 16.36 1.42
CA ALA A 344 14.50 16.38 1.91
C ALA A 344 14.90 15.03 2.52
N GLY A 345 14.01 14.41 3.30
CA GLY A 345 14.21 13.05 3.79
C GLY A 345 14.29 12.01 2.69
N GLY A 346 13.41 12.12 1.66
CA GLY A 346 13.43 11.25 0.49
C GLY A 346 14.74 11.37 -0.30
N LEU A 347 15.25 12.57 -0.48
CA LEU A 347 16.54 12.82 -1.14
C LEU A 347 17.69 12.19 -0.36
N ALA A 348 17.75 12.38 0.96
CA ALA A 348 18.76 11.75 1.81
C ALA A 348 18.70 10.21 1.74
N CYS A 349 17.51 9.66 1.56
CA CYS A 349 17.30 8.22 1.43
C CYS A 349 17.91 7.63 0.16
N VAL A 350 17.77 8.30 -0.99
CA VAL A 350 18.09 7.72 -2.30
C VAL A 350 19.39 8.26 -2.92
N ALA A 351 19.74 9.54 -2.66
CA ALA A 351 20.86 10.20 -3.34
C ALA A 351 22.24 9.80 -2.79
N SER A 352 22.34 9.34 -1.54
CA SER A 352 23.60 8.95 -0.92
C SER A 352 23.69 7.44 -0.71
N GLU A 353 24.91 6.90 -0.75
CA GLU A 353 25.15 5.49 -0.41
C GLU A 353 24.79 5.20 1.05
N GLU A 354 25.13 6.13 1.96
CA GLU A 354 24.79 6.03 3.38
C GLU A 354 23.28 5.92 3.61
N GLY A 355 22.46 6.72 2.91
CA GLY A 355 21.02 6.68 2.97
C GLY A 355 20.48 5.35 2.45
N ARG A 356 20.96 4.90 1.28
CA ARG A 356 20.55 3.61 0.71
C ARG A 356 20.94 2.44 1.60
N ASP A 357 22.12 2.47 2.22
CA ASP A 357 22.55 1.42 3.15
C ASP A 357 21.74 1.41 4.44
N ALA A 358 21.40 2.59 4.96
CA ALA A 358 20.54 2.70 6.12
C ALA A 358 19.16 2.06 5.88
N VAL A 359 18.59 2.32 4.70
CA VAL A 359 17.32 1.69 4.26
C VAL A 359 17.46 0.19 4.07
N ARG A 360 18.53 -0.29 3.43
CA ARG A 360 18.78 -1.74 3.27
C ARG A 360 18.83 -2.45 4.62
N ARG A 361 19.41 -1.83 5.66
CA ARG A 361 19.42 -2.38 7.03
C ARG A 361 18.01 -2.51 7.61
N VAL A 362 17.14 -1.51 7.44
CA VAL A 362 15.73 -1.57 7.89
C VAL A 362 14.99 -2.68 7.16
N VAL A 363 15.11 -2.75 5.83
CA VAL A 363 14.48 -3.81 5.02
C VAL A 363 14.97 -5.20 5.45
N ALA A 364 16.27 -5.35 5.77
CA ALA A 364 16.85 -6.62 6.22
C ALA A 364 16.19 -7.13 7.52
N VAL A 365 15.89 -6.25 8.49
CA VAL A 365 15.17 -6.61 9.72
C VAL A 365 13.83 -7.27 9.40
N TYR A 366 13.04 -6.67 8.52
CA TYR A 366 11.73 -7.21 8.15
C TYR A 366 11.84 -8.48 7.29
N LYS A 367 12.85 -8.60 6.43
CA LYS A 367 13.10 -9.86 5.68
C LYS A 367 13.44 -11.02 6.60
N GLU A 368 14.26 -10.78 7.63
CA GLU A 368 14.56 -11.79 8.63
C GLU A 368 13.32 -12.14 9.47
N ASN A 369 12.49 -11.16 9.83
CA ASN A 369 11.21 -11.41 10.50
C ASN A 369 10.29 -12.29 9.63
N ALA A 370 10.20 -11.97 8.34
CA ALA A 370 9.41 -12.77 7.40
C ALA A 370 9.91 -14.23 7.33
N ARG A 371 11.24 -14.43 7.31
CA ARG A 371 11.82 -15.78 7.34
C ARG A 371 11.41 -16.55 8.58
N VAL A 372 11.47 -15.94 9.78
CA VAL A 372 11.01 -16.58 11.02
C VAL A 372 9.55 -17.03 10.91
N LEU A 373 8.68 -16.21 10.31
CA LEU A 373 7.27 -16.54 10.12
C LEU A 373 7.09 -17.66 9.08
N VAL A 374 7.81 -17.62 7.96
CA VAL A 374 7.79 -18.68 6.93
C VAL A 374 8.21 -20.02 7.56
N ASP A 375 9.35 -20.05 8.26
CA ASP A 375 9.88 -21.26 8.90
C ASP A 375 8.89 -21.80 9.96
N THR A 376 8.18 -20.90 10.65
CA THR A 376 7.18 -21.26 11.66
C THR A 376 6.00 -21.99 11.05
N PHE A 377 5.38 -21.43 10.02
CA PHE A 377 4.21 -22.06 9.40
C PHE A 377 4.58 -23.29 8.56
N ALA A 378 5.76 -23.30 7.93
CA ALA A 378 6.27 -24.48 7.25
C ALA A 378 6.48 -25.66 8.23
N ALA A 379 7.06 -25.41 9.41
CA ALA A 379 7.22 -26.42 10.46
C ALA A 379 5.88 -26.95 11.01
N LEU A 380 4.81 -26.17 10.87
CA LEU A 380 3.43 -26.59 11.19
C LEU A 380 2.73 -27.31 10.01
N GLY A 381 3.47 -27.66 8.97
CA GLY A 381 2.95 -28.36 7.79
C GLY A 381 2.00 -27.53 6.93
N LYS A 382 2.07 -26.21 7.00
CA LYS A 382 1.25 -25.31 6.18
C LYS A 382 1.94 -24.98 4.85
N GLU A 383 1.13 -24.79 3.80
CA GLU A 383 1.62 -24.21 2.57
C GLU A 383 1.82 -22.70 2.78
N VAL A 384 3.05 -22.22 2.51
CA VAL A 384 3.47 -20.85 2.80
C VAL A 384 4.02 -20.20 1.53
N TYR A 385 3.61 -18.98 1.27
CA TYR A 385 4.00 -18.19 0.11
C TYR A 385 4.47 -16.79 0.55
N GLY A 386 5.24 -16.11 -0.28
CA GLY A 386 5.80 -14.79 0.04
C GLY A 386 6.96 -14.85 1.05
N GLY A 387 7.21 -13.75 1.72
CA GLY A 387 8.22 -13.61 2.80
C GLY A 387 9.68 -13.50 2.35
N ALA A 388 10.05 -13.94 1.16
CA ALA A 388 11.42 -13.84 0.64
C ALA A 388 11.74 -12.43 0.12
N ASP A 389 10.86 -11.90 -0.72
CA ASP A 389 11.01 -10.60 -1.39
C ASP A 389 9.84 -9.66 -1.06
N SER A 390 9.23 -9.86 0.09
CA SER A 390 8.09 -9.09 0.59
C SER A 390 8.03 -9.20 2.11
N PRO A 391 7.52 -8.20 2.83
CA PRO A 391 7.26 -8.30 4.26
C PRO A 391 6.02 -9.14 4.59
N TYR A 392 5.29 -9.64 3.60
CA TYR A 392 4.08 -10.40 3.78
C TYR A 392 4.30 -11.89 3.57
N VAL A 393 3.74 -12.68 4.49
CA VAL A 393 3.69 -14.14 4.44
C VAL A 393 2.23 -14.54 4.25
N TRP A 394 1.95 -15.33 3.22
CA TRP A 394 0.63 -15.77 2.83
C TRP A 394 0.50 -17.28 3.11
N VAL A 395 -0.37 -17.63 4.03
CA VAL A 395 -0.45 -18.99 4.58
C VAL A 395 -1.78 -19.62 4.22
N ARG A 396 -1.76 -20.81 3.61
CA ARG A 396 -2.95 -21.56 3.19
C ARG A 396 -3.50 -22.45 4.29
N PHE A 397 -4.84 -22.43 4.45
CA PHE A 397 -5.64 -23.29 5.32
C PHE A 397 -6.76 -23.95 4.51
N PRO A 398 -6.48 -25.04 3.80
CA PRO A 398 -7.44 -25.67 2.88
C PRO A 398 -8.75 -26.04 3.59
N GLY A 399 -9.90 -25.72 2.93
CA GLY A 399 -11.23 -26.06 3.43
C GLY A 399 -11.70 -25.27 4.65
N ARG A 400 -10.94 -24.25 5.09
CA ARG A 400 -11.29 -23.41 6.23
C ARG A 400 -11.62 -21.98 5.81
N LYS A 401 -12.62 -21.37 6.44
CA LYS A 401 -12.90 -19.93 6.23
C LYS A 401 -11.82 -19.09 6.89
N SER A 402 -11.37 -18.07 6.17
CA SER A 402 -10.29 -17.15 6.61
C SER A 402 -10.60 -16.48 7.96
N TRP A 403 -11.84 -16.06 8.18
CA TRP A 403 -12.28 -15.46 9.43
C TRP A 403 -12.32 -16.44 10.61
N ASP A 404 -12.62 -17.72 10.38
CA ASP A 404 -12.61 -18.74 11.43
C ASP A 404 -11.16 -19.04 11.85
N VAL A 405 -10.25 -19.11 10.89
CA VAL A 405 -8.81 -19.26 11.16
C VAL A 405 -8.26 -18.06 11.92
N PHE A 406 -8.61 -16.85 11.52
CA PHE A 406 -8.25 -15.61 12.22
C PHE A 406 -8.74 -15.65 13.69
N ALA A 407 -10.03 -15.97 13.90
CA ALA A 407 -10.62 -15.99 15.22
C ALA A 407 -9.96 -17.06 16.13
N GLU A 408 -9.65 -18.23 15.59
CA GLU A 408 -8.96 -19.29 16.33
C GLU A 408 -7.53 -18.90 16.73
N ILE A 409 -6.76 -18.30 15.78
CA ILE A 409 -5.41 -17.82 16.07
C ILE A 409 -5.44 -16.75 17.16
N LEU A 410 -6.32 -15.76 17.05
CA LEU A 410 -6.46 -14.72 18.05
C LEU A 410 -6.83 -15.29 19.42
N GLU A 411 -7.80 -16.19 19.47
CA GLU A 411 -8.30 -16.79 20.72
C GLU A 411 -7.24 -17.62 21.42
N LYS A 412 -6.51 -18.45 20.68
CA LYS A 412 -5.56 -19.42 21.26
C LYS A 412 -4.17 -18.84 21.51
N THR A 413 -3.75 -17.85 20.71
CA THR A 413 -2.35 -17.37 20.70
C THR A 413 -2.19 -15.92 21.09
N HIS A 414 -3.28 -15.14 21.15
CA HIS A 414 -3.27 -13.68 21.28
C HIS A 414 -2.44 -13.01 20.18
N VAL A 415 -2.44 -13.58 18.96
CA VAL A 415 -1.79 -13.01 17.79
C VAL A 415 -2.85 -12.57 16.78
N ILE A 416 -2.77 -11.33 16.34
CA ILE A 416 -3.62 -10.78 15.26
C ILE A 416 -2.92 -11.02 13.92
N THR A 417 -3.63 -11.68 13.00
CA THR A 417 -3.27 -11.85 11.58
C THR A 417 -4.28 -11.07 10.71
N VAL A 418 -4.34 -11.32 9.41
CA VAL A 418 -5.39 -10.77 8.55
C VAL A 418 -6.07 -11.88 7.76
N PRO A 419 -7.42 -12.01 7.83
CA PRO A 419 -8.16 -12.97 7.02
C PRO A 419 -7.95 -12.71 5.53
N GLY A 420 -7.64 -13.75 4.77
CA GLY A 420 -7.32 -13.61 3.35
C GLY A 420 -8.49 -13.14 2.50
N SER A 421 -9.72 -13.52 2.86
CA SER A 421 -10.93 -13.04 2.18
C SER A 421 -11.07 -11.50 2.20
N GLY A 422 -10.43 -10.82 3.15
CA GLY A 422 -10.39 -9.35 3.17
C GLY A 422 -9.56 -8.72 2.06
N PHE A 423 -8.85 -9.52 1.25
CA PHE A 423 -8.08 -9.07 0.08
C PHE A 423 -8.75 -9.45 -1.24
N GLY A 424 -9.95 -9.98 -1.18
CA GLY A 424 -10.73 -10.43 -2.31
C GLY A 424 -11.19 -11.88 -2.18
N PRO A 425 -12.16 -12.31 -3.00
CA PRO A 425 -12.67 -13.69 -2.98
C PRO A 425 -11.59 -14.74 -3.21
N GLY A 426 -10.56 -14.44 -4.01
CA GLY A 426 -9.41 -15.31 -4.22
C GLY A 426 -8.54 -15.53 -2.99
N GLY A 427 -8.74 -14.74 -1.94
CA GLY A 427 -8.03 -14.86 -0.65
C GLY A 427 -8.70 -15.80 0.36
N GLU A 428 -9.89 -16.37 0.05
CA GLU A 428 -10.57 -17.30 0.96
C GLU A 428 -9.73 -18.58 1.16
N GLY A 429 -9.66 -19.05 2.41
CA GLY A 429 -8.80 -20.18 2.78
C GLY A 429 -7.33 -19.81 3.07
N PHE A 430 -7.03 -18.51 3.13
CA PHE A 430 -5.70 -17.99 3.47
C PHE A 430 -5.74 -17.01 4.64
N ILE A 431 -4.58 -16.77 5.23
CA ILE A 431 -4.32 -15.64 6.11
C ILE A 431 -3.06 -14.90 5.64
N ARG A 432 -3.03 -13.57 5.81
CA ARG A 432 -1.81 -12.78 5.68
C ARG A 432 -1.19 -12.55 7.05
N VAL A 433 0.12 -12.78 7.15
CA VAL A 433 0.94 -12.47 8.32
C VAL A 433 2.00 -11.46 7.93
N SER A 434 2.10 -10.36 8.67
CA SER A 434 3.03 -9.26 8.39
C SER A 434 4.31 -9.40 9.21
N ALA A 435 5.45 -9.16 8.57
CA ALA A 435 6.75 -9.09 9.22
C ALA A 435 7.05 -7.74 9.89
N PHE A 436 6.15 -6.76 9.76
CA PHE A 436 6.27 -5.45 10.38
C PHE A 436 6.01 -5.54 11.88
N ASN A 437 7.05 -5.83 12.64
CA ASN A 437 7.10 -5.76 14.09
C ASN A 437 8.56 -5.88 14.55
N SER A 438 8.82 -5.66 15.84
CA SER A 438 10.15 -5.92 16.40
C SER A 438 10.48 -7.42 16.36
N ARG A 439 11.77 -7.76 16.27
CA ARG A 439 12.26 -9.13 16.27
C ARG A 439 11.72 -9.95 17.45
N ASP A 440 11.75 -9.37 18.65
CA ASP A 440 11.31 -10.07 19.87
C ASP A 440 9.84 -10.43 19.80
N ARG A 441 8.99 -9.50 19.33
CA ARG A 441 7.55 -9.76 19.19
C ARG A 441 7.26 -10.79 18.10
N VAL A 442 7.98 -10.76 16.98
CA VAL A 442 7.82 -11.76 15.92
C VAL A 442 8.23 -13.14 16.45
N THR A 443 9.34 -13.23 17.17
CA THR A 443 9.82 -14.49 17.77
C THR A 443 8.83 -15.03 18.79
N GLU A 444 8.31 -14.19 19.66
CA GLU A 444 7.29 -14.57 20.65
C GLU A 444 5.99 -15.04 19.97
N ALA A 445 5.51 -14.31 18.95
CA ALA A 445 4.34 -14.74 18.20
C ALA A 445 4.57 -16.11 17.52
N ALA A 446 5.75 -16.32 16.92
CA ALA A 446 6.14 -17.59 16.32
C ALA A 446 6.11 -18.76 17.33
N ASN A 447 6.60 -18.53 18.54
CA ASN A 447 6.59 -19.53 19.61
C ASN A 447 5.16 -19.87 20.05
N ARG A 448 4.28 -18.87 20.18
CA ARG A 448 2.86 -19.07 20.52
C ARG A 448 2.14 -19.84 19.41
N LEU A 449 2.36 -19.49 18.13
CA LEU A 449 1.79 -20.18 16.99
C LEU A 449 2.22 -21.66 16.96
N LYS A 450 3.50 -21.95 17.14
CA LYS A 450 4.01 -23.34 17.22
C LYS A 450 3.36 -24.14 18.35
N LYS A 451 3.18 -23.53 19.52
CA LYS A 451 2.62 -24.20 20.69
C LYS A 451 1.14 -24.57 20.52
N PHE A 452 0.35 -23.75 19.81
CA PHE A 452 -1.11 -23.86 19.79
C PHE A 452 -1.70 -24.30 18.45
N LEU A 453 -0.91 -24.33 17.37
CA LEU A 453 -1.33 -24.78 16.03
C LEU A 453 -0.61 -26.07 15.58
N ALA A 454 0.26 -26.63 16.42
CA ALA A 454 0.94 -27.94 16.22
C ALA A 454 -0.01 -29.12 16.24
#